data_097b678e192e5bfa0f680f589cd7bba5
#
_entry.id   097b678e192e5bfa0f680f589cd7bba5
#
_cell.length_a   1.000
_cell.length_b   1.000
_cell.length_c   1.000
_cell.angle_alpha   90.00
_cell.angle_beta   90.00
_cell.angle_gamma   90.00
#
_symmetry.space_group_name_H-M   'P 1'
#
loop_
_entity.id
_entity.type
_entity.pdbx_description
1 polymer ?
#
loop_
_entity_poly.entity_id
_entity_poly.type
_entity_poly.pdbx_seq_one_letter_code
_entity_poly.pdbx_strand_id
1 'polypeptide(L)'
;GICILRTQDGTNILSNELAHNYLNMLTHEDRQRLTQIICGQQVNFVDVLTSNQTNLQISFVHSRYRNENVAICVLVDVSARVKMEESLQDMAQAAEQASQSKSMFLATVSHELRTPLYGIIGNLDLLQTKALPKGVDRLVTAMNNSSSLLLKIISDILDFSKIESEQLKIEPREFSPREVMSHITANYHPLVVRKQLGLYCFISPDVPLTLQGDPMRLQQVISNLLSNAIKFTDSGCIILDVSTEGDYLSFRVRDTGVGIPAKEVVRLFDPFFQVGTGVQRNFQGTGLGLAICEKLISMMDGDIAVDTEPGMGSQFTIRIPLYSASESSKPYVDGLANKRCWLAVRNASLQRFVENMLERSGIRTQRYSGEVPDQDDVLITDDEAFTSWSGKAAILFSRRHIGLPVERGDNLWLHSVASPHELITLLGRIYRIDVDVPGSTPSLSSDASSGAQNDDMMILVVDDHPINRRLLADQLGSLGYHCKTANDGVDALNVLSKNHIDIVLSDVNMPNMDGYRLTQRIRQLGLTLPVVGVTANALAEEKQRCIESGMDSCLSKPVTLDVLGQTLAVYAERVRK
;
A
#
# COMPACT_ATOMS: atom_id res chain seq x y z
N GLY A 1 -2.58 8.97 -59.49
CA GLY A 1 -3.21 9.40 -60.74
C GLY A 1 -3.94 10.72 -60.55
N ILE A 2 -4.06 11.49 -61.63
CA ILE A 2 -4.83 12.74 -61.62
C ILE A 2 -5.82 12.70 -62.80
N CYS A 3 -7.08 13.02 -62.53
CA CYS A 3 -8.09 13.15 -63.58
C CYS A 3 -9.04 14.32 -63.31
N ILE A 4 -9.76 14.71 -64.36
CA ILE A 4 -10.81 15.73 -64.33
C ILE A 4 -12.11 15.03 -64.72
N LEU A 5 -13.06 14.99 -63.82
CA LEU A 5 -14.38 14.39 -64.03
C LEU A 5 -15.45 15.49 -64.12
N ARG A 6 -16.43 15.33 -65.01
CA ARG A 6 -17.59 16.22 -65.08
C ARG A 6 -18.49 15.94 -63.87
N THR A 7 -18.91 16.97 -63.16
CA THR A 7 -19.72 16.78 -61.92
C THR A 7 -21.13 16.28 -62.20
N GLN A 8 -21.70 16.48 -63.39
CA GLN A 8 -23.07 16.09 -63.73
C GLN A 8 -23.26 14.58 -63.95
N ASP A 9 -22.27 13.93 -64.56
CA ASP A 9 -22.39 12.53 -65.01
C ASP A 9 -21.16 11.65 -64.68
N GLY A 10 -20.13 12.25 -64.07
CA GLY A 10 -18.89 11.54 -63.74
C GLY A 10 -18.00 11.23 -64.97
N THR A 11 -18.31 11.81 -66.14
CA THR A 11 -17.55 11.55 -67.36
C THR A 11 -16.10 12.03 -67.19
N ASN A 12 -15.12 11.21 -67.56
CA ASN A 12 -13.71 11.56 -67.56
C ASN A 12 -13.41 12.50 -68.73
N ILE A 13 -13.05 13.74 -68.42
CA ILE A 13 -12.70 14.76 -69.44
C ILE A 13 -11.21 14.68 -69.76
N LEU A 14 -10.37 14.51 -68.76
CA LEU A 14 -8.93 14.44 -68.89
C LEU A 14 -8.37 13.54 -67.78
N SER A 15 -7.43 12.68 -68.14
CA SER A 15 -6.72 11.87 -67.16
C SER A 15 -5.31 11.58 -67.59
N ASN A 16 -4.36 11.48 -66.67
CA ASN A 16 -3.07 10.90 -66.98
C ASN A 16 -3.20 9.36 -67.01
N GLU A 17 -2.19 8.69 -67.56
CA GLU A 17 -2.17 7.22 -67.72
C GLU A 17 -2.45 6.45 -66.44
N LEU A 18 -1.85 6.89 -65.34
CA LEU A 18 -2.02 6.28 -64.04
C LEU A 18 -3.48 6.39 -63.52
N ALA A 19 -4.10 7.56 -63.66
CA ALA A 19 -5.50 7.76 -63.31
C ALA A 19 -6.44 6.95 -64.20
N HIS A 20 -6.15 6.85 -65.49
CA HIS A 20 -6.92 6.02 -66.40
C HIS A 20 -6.89 4.55 -65.99
N ASN A 21 -5.73 4.04 -65.63
CA ASN A 21 -5.60 2.67 -65.13
C ASN A 21 -6.39 2.45 -63.84
N TYR A 22 -6.29 3.35 -62.86
CA TYR A 22 -7.07 3.25 -61.62
C TYR A 22 -8.59 3.35 -61.82
N LEU A 23 -9.05 4.25 -62.66
CA LEU A 23 -10.47 4.37 -63.00
C LEU A 23 -11.01 3.10 -63.69
N ASN A 24 -10.20 2.39 -64.49
CA ASN A 24 -10.60 1.13 -65.10
C ASN A 24 -10.67 -0.05 -64.10
N MET A 25 -10.05 0.05 -62.95
CA MET A 25 -10.14 -0.93 -61.88
C MET A 25 -11.39 -0.77 -61.01
N LEU A 26 -12.08 0.38 -61.12
CA LEU A 26 -13.33 0.64 -60.37
C LEU A 26 -14.49 -0.15 -60.97
N THR A 27 -15.32 -0.76 -60.09
CA THR A 27 -16.55 -1.42 -60.49
C THR A 27 -17.60 -0.41 -60.99
N HIS A 28 -18.65 -0.89 -61.64
CA HIS A 28 -19.75 -0.02 -62.04
C HIS A 28 -20.44 0.68 -60.87
N GLU A 29 -20.60 -0.03 -59.74
CA GLU A 29 -21.14 0.50 -58.50
C GLU A 29 -20.24 1.58 -57.89
N ASP A 30 -18.93 1.35 -57.87
CA ASP A 30 -17.97 2.33 -57.31
C ASP A 30 -17.95 3.63 -58.14
N ARG A 31 -18.06 3.50 -59.45
CA ARG A 31 -18.15 4.68 -60.34
C ARG A 31 -19.44 5.46 -60.10
N GLN A 32 -20.58 4.77 -59.93
CA GLN A 32 -21.84 5.43 -59.62
C GLN A 32 -21.79 6.14 -58.25
N ARG A 33 -21.23 5.44 -57.23
CA ARG A 33 -21.03 6.03 -55.90
C ARG A 33 -20.11 7.24 -55.93
N LEU A 34 -18.98 7.15 -56.66
CA LEU A 34 -18.07 8.27 -56.83
C LEU A 34 -18.75 9.47 -57.50
N THR A 35 -19.54 9.22 -58.55
CA THR A 35 -20.31 10.26 -59.21
C THR A 35 -21.31 10.94 -58.28
N GLN A 36 -22.04 10.16 -57.47
CA GLN A 36 -22.97 10.70 -56.46
C GLN A 36 -22.28 11.58 -55.44
N ILE A 37 -21.10 11.15 -54.94
CA ILE A 37 -20.33 11.89 -53.95
C ILE A 37 -19.81 13.20 -54.56
N ILE A 38 -19.28 13.16 -55.79
CA ILE A 38 -18.82 14.33 -56.51
C ILE A 38 -19.95 15.33 -56.76
N CYS A 39 -21.16 14.86 -57.11
CA CYS A 39 -22.32 15.71 -57.26
C CYS A 39 -22.81 16.31 -55.94
N GLY A 40 -22.69 15.59 -54.84
CA GLY A 40 -23.26 15.96 -53.52
C GLY A 40 -22.48 17.02 -52.75
N GLN A 41 -21.25 17.35 -53.12
CA GLN A 41 -20.36 18.37 -52.50
C GLN A 41 -20.13 18.23 -50.96
N GLN A 42 -20.42 17.09 -50.35
CA GLN A 42 -20.38 16.93 -48.88
C GLN A 42 -19.06 16.37 -48.32
N VAL A 43 -18.23 15.78 -49.17
CA VAL A 43 -16.99 15.10 -48.76
C VAL A 43 -15.88 15.42 -49.75
N ASN A 44 -14.65 15.59 -49.32
CA ASN A 44 -13.49 15.92 -50.15
C ASN A 44 -12.67 14.70 -50.56
N PHE A 45 -12.97 13.51 -50.04
CA PHE A 45 -12.30 12.28 -50.42
C PHE A 45 -13.22 11.06 -50.22
N VAL A 46 -12.87 9.97 -50.88
CA VAL A 46 -13.53 8.66 -50.72
C VAL A 46 -12.48 7.55 -50.84
N ASP A 47 -12.58 6.54 -49.99
CA ASP A 47 -11.76 5.35 -50.08
C ASP A 47 -12.56 4.26 -50.80
N VAL A 48 -11.93 3.61 -51.79
CA VAL A 48 -12.56 2.58 -52.62
C VAL A 48 -11.65 1.36 -52.68
N LEU A 49 -12.20 0.18 -52.44
CA LEU A 49 -11.52 -1.08 -52.69
C LEU A 49 -11.84 -1.52 -54.13
N THR A 50 -10.81 -1.62 -54.97
CA THR A 50 -10.99 -2.02 -56.36
C THR A 50 -11.22 -3.52 -56.51
N SER A 51 -11.68 -3.95 -57.71
CA SER A 51 -11.83 -5.37 -58.05
C SER A 51 -10.55 -6.19 -57.91
N ASN A 52 -9.37 -5.54 -58.03
CA ASN A 52 -8.05 -6.17 -57.86
C ASN A 52 -7.52 -6.08 -56.42
N GLN A 53 -8.36 -5.78 -55.42
CA GLN A 53 -7.97 -5.62 -54.00
C GLN A 53 -6.95 -4.49 -53.75
N THR A 54 -6.93 -3.47 -54.63
CA THR A 54 -6.14 -2.24 -54.41
C THR A 54 -6.99 -1.23 -53.68
N ASN A 55 -6.51 -0.71 -52.54
CA ASN A 55 -7.16 0.37 -51.79
C ASN A 55 -6.80 1.70 -52.45
N LEU A 56 -7.76 2.34 -53.11
CA LEU A 56 -7.60 3.64 -53.69
C LEU A 56 -8.24 4.72 -52.84
N GLN A 57 -7.48 5.74 -52.46
CA GLN A 57 -7.99 6.97 -51.90
C GLN A 57 -8.17 8.00 -53.04
N ILE A 58 -9.40 8.46 -53.25
CA ILE A 58 -9.74 9.43 -54.28
C ILE A 58 -10.09 10.72 -53.58
N SER A 59 -9.22 11.72 -53.70
CA SER A 59 -9.47 13.08 -53.22
C SER A 59 -9.91 13.96 -54.37
N PHE A 60 -10.84 14.86 -54.16
CA PHE A 60 -11.35 15.72 -55.25
C PHE A 60 -11.63 17.14 -54.79
N VAL A 61 -11.44 18.09 -55.74
CA VAL A 61 -11.70 19.50 -55.56
C VAL A 61 -12.57 19.99 -56.71
N HIS A 62 -13.65 20.66 -56.39
CA HIS A 62 -14.56 21.23 -57.37
C HIS A 62 -13.93 22.47 -58.03
N SER A 63 -14.06 22.57 -59.35
CA SER A 63 -13.52 23.65 -60.15
C SER A 63 -14.38 23.89 -61.41
N ARG A 64 -14.00 24.85 -62.23
CA ARG A 64 -14.58 25.08 -63.58
C ARG A 64 -13.54 24.89 -64.63
N TYR A 65 -13.87 24.11 -65.66
CA TYR A 65 -13.04 23.90 -66.83
C TYR A 65 -13.87 24.07 -68.10
N ARG A 66 -13.45 24.95 -69.03
CA ARG A 66 -14.18 25.27 -70.28
C ARG A 66 -15.66 25.56 -70.07
N ASN A 67 -16.01 26.31 -69.03
CA ASN A 67 -17.36 26.70 -68.62
C ASN A 67 -18.27 25.57 -68.07
N GLU A 68 -17.71 24.38 -67.84
CA GLU A 68 -18.37 23.26 -67.22
C GLU A 68 -17.90 23.11 -65.77
N ASN A 69 -18.81 22.63 -64.88
CA ASN A 69 -18.44 22.27 -63.50
C ASN A 69 -17.75 20.92 -63.52
N VAL A 70 -16.55 20.87 -62.93
CA VAL A 70 -15.70 19.67 -62.90
C VAL A 70 -15.18 19.40 -61.51
N ALA A 71 -14.80 18.15 -61.25
CA ALA A 71 -14.02 17.75 -60.08
C ALA A 71 -12.61 17.34 -60.56
N ILE A 72 -11.61 17.94 -59.98
CA ILE A 72 -10.21 17.52 -60.15
C ILE A 72 -9.98 16.45 -59.09
N CYS A 73 -9.71 15.21 -59.55
CA CYS A 73 -9.54 14.06 -58.68
C CYS A 73 -8.07 13.63 -58.66
N VAL A 74 -7.58 13.33 -57.47
CA VAL A 74 -6.27 12.71 -57.22
C VAL A 74 -6.51 11.30 -56.67
N LEU A 75 -6.05 10.28 -57.41
CA LEU A 75 -6.16 8.86 -57.03
C LEU A 75 -4.81 8.40 -56.54
N VAL A 76 -4.77 7.89 -55.31
CA VAL A 76 -3.57 7.39 -54.66
C VAL A 76 -3.81 5.97 -54.22
N ASP A 77 -2.88 5.07 -54.57
CA ASP A 77 -2.87 3.71 -54.00
C ASP A 77 -2.36 3.75 -52.56
N VAL A 78 -3.22 3.42 -51.65
CA VAL A 78 -2.93 3.40 -50.19
C VAL A 78 -2.87 1.98 -49.63
N SER A 79 -2.83 0.95 -50.52
CA SER A 79 -2.86 -0.46 -50.09
C SER A 79 -1.71 -0.83 -49.15
N ALA A 80 -0.50 -0.30 -49.38
CA ALA A 80 0.64 -0.53 -48.51
C ALA A 80 0.42 0.07 -47.10
N ARG A 81 -0.18 1.28 -47.06
CA ARG A 81 -0.50 1.95 -45.76
C ARG A 81 -1.56 1.18 -45.00
N VAL A 82 -2.66 0.78 -45.65
CA VAL A 82 -3.74 0.02 -45.03
C VAL A 82 -3.23 -1.31 -44.48
N LYS A 83 -2.45 -2.06 -45.27
CA LYS A 83 -1.84 -3.32 -44.78
C LYS A 83 -0.90 -3.12 -43.61
N MET A 84 -0.17 -2.01 -43.58
CA MET A 84 0.72 -1.70 -42.45
C MET A 84 -0.07 -1.33 -41.20
N GLU A 85 -1.13 -0.53 -41.34
CA GLU A 85 -2.04 -0.18 -40.24
C GLU A 85 -2.72 -1.45 -39.64
N GLU A 86 -3.24 -2.36 -40.49
CA GLU A 86 -3.80 -3.63 -40.09
C GLU A 86 -2.77 -4.49 -39.36
N SER A 87 -1.57 -4.64 -39.92
CA SER A 87 -0.50 -5.42 -39.28
C SER A 87 -0.05 -4.84 -37.92
N LEU A 88 -0.01 -3.51 -37.79
CA LEU A 88 0.30 -2.85 -36.50
C LEU A 88 -0.81 -3.09 -35.48
N GLN A 89 -2.07 -3.04 -35.93
CA GLN A 89 -3.21 -3.31 -35.06
C GLN A 89 -3.23 -4.77 -34.57
N ASP A 90 -2.98 -5.72 -35.47
CA ASP A 90 -2.88 -7.15 -35.12
C ASP A 90 -1.74 -7.40 -34.13
N MET A 91 -0.56 -6.80 -34.37
CA MET A 91 0.57 -6.91 -33.44
C MET A 91 0.27 -6.29 -32.07
N ALA A 92 -0.38 -5.13 -32.02
CA ALA A 92 -0.77 -4.47 -30.78
C ALA A 92 -1.77 -5.35 -29.99
N GLN A 93 -2.77 -5.90 -30.67
CA GLN A 93 -3.76 -6.78 -30.05
C GLN A 93 -3.13 -8.08 -29.54
N ALA A 94 -2.23 -8.69 -30.29
CA ALA A 94 -1.50 -9.89 -29.86
C ALA A 94 -0.60 -9.61 -28.64
N ALA A 95 0.08 -8.46 -28.62
CA ALA A 95 0.91 -8.06 -27.48
C ALA A 95 0.07 -7.82 -26.22
N GLU A 96 -1.09 -7.17 -26.34
CA GLU A 96 -2.02 -6.95 -25.23
C GLU A 96 -2.57 -8.27 -24.68
N GLN A 97 -3.02 -9.19 -25.54
CA GLN A 97 -3.49 -10.52 -25.15
C GLN A 97 -2.40 -11.33 -24.42
N ALA A 98 -1.15 -11.26 -24.91
CA ALA A 98 -0.02 -11.92 -24.28
C ALA A 98 0.25 -11.34 -22.87
N SER A 99 0.19 -10.02 -22.71
CA SER A 99 0.34 -9.33 -21.41
C SER A 99 -0.76 -9.70 -20.42
N GLN A 100 -2.03 -9.71 -20.85
CA GLN A 100 -3.16 -10.12 -20.03
C GLN A 100 -3.06 -11.58 -19.59
N SER A 101 -2.69 -12.47 -20.51
CA SER A 101 -2.50 -13.91 -20.22
C SER A 101 -1.36 -14.12 -19.21
N LYS A 102 -0.23 -13.42 -19.34
CA LYS A 102 0.89 -13.42 -18.39
C LYS A 102 0.43 -12.97 -16.99
N SER A 103 -0.34 -11.91 -16.90
CA SER A 103 -0.84 -11.37 -15.63
C SER A 103 -1.83 -12.32 -14.95
N MET A 104 -2.76 -12.92 -15.71
CA MET A 104 -3.71 -13.91 -15.19
C MET A 104 -2.99 -15.17 -14.71
N PHE A 105 -2.01 -15.67 -15.45
CA PHE A 105 -1.19 -16.82 -15.05
C PHE A 105 -0.47 -16.56 -13.73
N LEU A 106 0.19 -15.41 -13.60
CA LEU A 106 0.91 -15.05 -12.37
C LEU A 106 -0.05 -14.88 -11.18
N ALA A 107 -1.23 -14.31 -11.38
CA ALA A 107 -2.25 -14.20 -10.34
C ALA A 107 -2.71 -15.58 -9.84
N THR A 108 -3.00 -16.50 -10.76
CA THR A 108 -3.42 -17.87 -10.41
C THR A 108 -2.30 -18.62 -9.68
N VAL A 109 -1.08 -18.61 -10.21
CA VAL A 109 0.08 -19.29 -9.58
C VAL A 109 0.34 -18.74 -8.19
N SER A 110 0.22 -17.43 -8.00
CA SER A 110 0.40 -16.84 -6.67
C SER A 110 -0.65 -17.28 -5.67
N HIS A 111 -1.92 -17.36 -6.07
CA HIS A 111 -2.97 -17.88 -5.21
C HIS A 111 -2.69 -19.32 -4.80
N GLU A 112 -2.34 -20.17 -5.77
CA GLU A 112 -2.02 -21.59 -5.55
C GLU A 112 -0.75 -21.80 -4.69
N LEU A 113 0.22 -20.88 -4.74
CA LEU A 113 1.41 -20.94 -3.88
C LEU A 113 1.16 -20.34 -2.48
N ARG A 114 0.31 -19.33 -2.37
CA ARG A 114 0.03 -18.65 -1.11
C ARG A 114 -0.70 -19.54 -0.12
N THR A 115 -1.69 -20.29 -0.60
CA THR A 115 -2.52 -21.18 0.24
C THR A 115 -1.70 -22.23 1.01
N PRO A 116 -0.83 -23.07 0.38
CA PRO A 116 0.00 -24.00 1.12
C PRO A 116 1.02 -23.32 2.04
N LEU A 117 1.53 -22.14 1.65
CA LEU A 117 2.46 -21.39 2.50
C LEU A 117 1.79 -20.87 3.78
N TYR A 118 0.54 -20.41 3.70
CA TYR A 118 -0.22 -20.04 4.90
C TYR A 118 -0.41 -21.22 5.84
N GLY A 119 -0.68 -22.43 5.27
CA GLY A 119 -0.72 -23.65 6.06
C GLY A 119 0.61 -23.96 6.76
N ILE A 120 1.74 -23.78 6.08
CA ILE A 120 3.06 -24.00 6.68
C ILE A 120 3.32 -23.00 7.81
N ILE A 121 3.12 -21.70 7.59
CA ILE A 121 3.34 -20.64 8.58
C ILE A 121 2.46 -20.88 9.82
N GLY A 122 1.17 -21.12 9.62
CA GLY A 122 0.26 -21.35 10.74
C GLY A 122 0.61 -22.59 11.58
N ASN A 123 1.08 -23.68 10.94
CA ASN A 123 1.57 -24.85 11.68
C ASN A 123 2.88 -24.53 12.44
N LEU A 124 3.75 -23.71 11.88
CA LEU A 124 4.97 -23.27 12.56
C LEU A 124 4.66 -22.36 13.76
N ASP A 125 3.67 -21.46 13.64
CA ASP A 125 3.20 -20.63 14.75
C ASP A 125 2.63 -21.50 15.88
N LEU A 126 1.81 -22.53 15.56
CA LEU A 126 1.31 -23.49 16.52
C LEU A 126 2.43 -24.30 17.20
N LEU A 127 3.51 -24.62 16.48
CA LEU A 127 4.67 -25.27 17.09
C LEU A 127 5.39 -24.36 18.07
N GLN A 128 5.48 -23.06 17.79
CA GLN A 128 6.13 -22.07 18.68
C GLN A 128 5.39 -21.89 20.02
N THR A 129 4.08 -22.18 20.08
CA THR A 129 3.33 -22.12 21.34
C THR A 129 3.60 -23.31 22.27
N LYS A 130 4.22 -24.39 21.75
CA LYS A 130 4.54 -25.58 22.54
C LYS A 130 5.95 -25.49 23.10
N ALA A 131 6.18 -26.10 24.27
CA ALA A 131 7.51 -26.22 24.85
C ALA A 131 8.38 -27.14 23.95
N LEU A 132 9.20 -26.55 23.09
CA LEU A 132 10.07 -27.27 22.17
C LEU A 132 11.41 -27.61 22.80
N PRO A 133 12.03 -28.76 22.45
CA PRO A 133 13.40 -29.07 22.85
C PRO A 133 14.38 -28.01 22.37
N LYS A 134 15.44 -27.75 23.16
CA LYS A 134 16.53 -26.82 22.77
C LYS A 134 17.12 -27.20 21.40
N GLY A 135 17.05 -26.27 20.46
CA GLY A 135 17.51 -26.46 19.07
C GLY A 135 16.38 -26.63 18.05
N VAL A 136 15.24 -27.22 18.41
CA VAL A 136 14.06 -27.32 17.54
C VAL A 136 13.43 -25.94 17.33
N ASP A 137 13.37 -25.11 18.37
CA ASP A 137 12.89 -23.73 18.33
C ASP A 137 13.62 -22.89 17.27
N ARG A 138 14.96 -23.03 17.17
CA ARG A 138 15.73 -22.34 16.12
C ARG A 138 15.36 -22.80 14.71
N LEU A 139 15.09 -24.10 14.53
CA LEU A 139 14.70 -24.65 13.23
C LEU A 139 13.30 -24.15 12.84
N VAL A 140 12.36 -24.16 13.78
CA VAL A 140 10.99 -23.65 13.56
C VAL A 140 11.03 -22.17 13.19
N THR A 141 11.81 -21.36 13.92
CA THR A 141 12.02 -19.93 13.61
C THR A 141 12.64 -19.73 12.22
N ALA A 142 13.63 -20.54 11.85
CA ALA A 142 14.27 -20.45 10.52
C ALA A 142 13.28 -20.82 9.40
N MET A 143 12.45 -21.85 9.61
CA MET A 143 11.42 -22.25 8.66
C MET A 143 10.34 -21.18 8.52
N ASN A 144 9.90 -20.56 9.61
CA ASN A 144 8.92 -19.47 9.61
C ASN A 144 9.44 -18.25 8.84
N ASN A 145 10.71 -17.86 9.09
CA ASN A 145 11.37 -16.78 8.35
C ASN A 145 11.47 -17.07 6.85
N SER A 146 11.80 -18.32 6.48
CA SER A 146 11.92 -18.72 5.07
C SER A 146 10.55 -18.73 4.36
N SER A 147 9.51 -19.18 5.02
CA SER A 147 8.14 -19.19 4.49
C SER A 147 7.60 -17.77 4.31
N SER A 148 7.83 -16.90 5.30
CA SER A 148 7.45 -15.48 5.22
C SER A 148 8.20 -14.74 4.11
N LEU A 149 9.49 -15.04 3.91
CA LEU A 149 10.27 -14.50 2.80
C LEU A 149 9.70 -14.94 1.45
N LEU A 150 9.32 -16.21 1.32
CA LEU A 150 8.73 -16.73 0.07
C LEU A 150 7.40 -16.07 -0.24
N LEU A 151 6.54 -15.86 0.76
CA LEU A 151 5.29 -15.09 0.58
C LEU A 151 5.56 -13.66 0.10
N LYS A 152 6.57 -13.00 0.67
CA LYS A 152 6.97 -11.66 0.24
C LYS A 152 7.43 -11.67 -1.23
N ILE A 153 8.25 -12.64 -1.62
CA ILE A 153 8.73 -12.80 -3.01
C ILE A 153 7.55 -12.95 -3.98
N ILE A 154 6.59 -13.80 -3.65
CA ILE A 154 5.40 -14.04 -4.47
C ILE A 154 4.57 -12.75 -4.58
N SER A 155 4.39 -12.02 -3.48
CA SER A 155 3.66 -10.74 -3.47
C SER A 155 4.37 -9.68 -4.32
N ASP A 156 5.70 -9.54 -4.18
CA ASP A 156 6.50 -8.58 -4.96
C ASP A 156 6.39 -8.86 -6.47
N ILE A 157 6.43 -10.14 -6.89
CA ILE A 157 6.29 -10.53 -8.31
C ILE A 157 4.90 -10.18 -8.84
N LEU A 158 3.85 -10.42 -8.03
CA LEU A 158 2.48 -10.06 -8.43
C LEU A 158 2.27 -8.55 -8.55
N ASP A 159 2.73 -7.80 -7.54
CA ASP A 159 2.61 -6.34 -7.56
C ASP A 159 3.35 -5.76 -8.76
N PHE A 160 4.57 -6.24 -9.03
CA PHE A 160 5.33 -5.86 -10.22
C PHE A 160 4.58 -6.18 -11.52
N SER A 161 3.99 -7.39 -11.64
CA SER A 161 3.22 -7.78 -12.81
C SER A 161 1.95 -6.92 -13.02
N LYS A 162 1.23 -6.61 -11.93
CA LYS A 162 0.04 -5.74 -11.98
C LYS A 162 0.39 -4.31 -12.38
N ILE A 163 1.54 -3.80 -11.92
CA ILE A 163 2.05 -2.49 -12.31
C ILE A 163 2.43 -2.48 -13.79
N GLU A 164 3.18 -3.52 -14.25
CA GLU A 164 3.62 -3.63 -15.64
C GLU A 164 2.45 -3.72 -16.63
N SER A 165 1.34 -4.35 -16.23
CA SER A 165 0.11 -4.48 -17.02
C SER A 165 -0.92 -3.37 -16.79
N GLU A 166 -0.56 -2.29 -16.09
CA GLU A 166 -1.42 -1.14 -15.77
C GLU A 166 -2.73 -1.53 -15.04
N GLN A 167 -2.77 -2.70 -14.42
CA GLN A 167 -3.93 -3.19 -13.68
C GLN A 167 -4.00 -2.65 -12.24
N LEU A 168 -2.89 -2.16 -11.71
CA LEU A 168 -2.85 -1.56 -10.38
C LEU A 168 -3.35 -0.12 -10.48
N LYS A 169 -4.30 0.25 -9.64
CA LYS A 169 -4.82 1.62 -9.52
C LYS A 169 -4.47 2.19 -8.15
N ILE A 170 -4.22 3.47 -8.10
CA ILE A 170 -4.09 4.24 -6.86
C ILE A 170 -5.49 4.56 -6.35
N GLU A 171 -5.74 4.31 -5.08
CA GLU A 171 -7.02 4.54 -4.40
C GLU A 171 -6.89 5.72 -3.43
N PRO A 172 -7.12 6.97 -3.90
CA PRO A 172 -6.99 8.12 -3.03
C PRO A 172 -8.10 8.14 -1.98
N ARG A 173 -7.70 8.26 -0.71
CA ARG A 173 -8.59 8.42 0.45
C ARG A 173 -7.97 9.37 1.45
N GLU A 174 -8.81 9.88 2.33
CA GLU A 174 -8.33 10.68 3.44
C GLU A 174 -7.59 9.81 4.45
N PHE A 175 -6.40 10.23 4.87
CA PHE A 175 -5.60 9.52 5.87
C PHE A 175 -4.74 10.47 6.69
N SER A 176 -4.33 10.02 7.88
CA SER A 176 -3.38 10.71 8.75
C SER A 176 -1.95 10.19 8.51
N PRO A 177 -1.00 11.04 8.07
CA PRO A 177 0.41 10.66 7.95
C PRO A 177 1.00 10.18 9.29
N ARG A 178 0.52 10.77 10.41
CA ARG A 178 0.98 10.40 11.77
C ARG A 178 0.59 8.98 12.13
N GLU A 179 -0.65 8.57 11.82
CA GLU A 179 -1.12 7.19 12.07
C GLU A 179 -0.35 6.18 11.21
N VAL A 180 -0.14 6.48 9.93
CA VAL A 180 0.65 5.62 9.03
C VAL A 180 2.05 5.41 9.58
N MET A 181 2.73 6.50 9.99
CA MET A 181 4.09 6.41 10.54
C MET A 181 4.12 5.68 11.89
N SER A 182 3.14 5.90 12.75
CA SER A 182 3.02 5.20 14.04
C SER A 182 2.85 3.68 13.84
N HIS A 183 2.01 3.26 12.89
CA HIS A 183 1.85 1.84 12.56
C HIS A 183 3.14 1.22 12.00
N ILE A 184 3.83 1.93 11.10
CA ILE A 184 5.09 1.45 10.53
C ILE A 184 6.14 1.31 11.63
N THR A 185 6.33 2.32 12.46
CA THR A 185 7.34 2.30 13.51
C THR A 185 7.05 1.21 14.56
N ALA A 186 5.80 1.01 14.96
CA ALA A 186 5.39 -0.04 15.87
C ALA A 186 5.74 -1.44 15.32
N ASN A 187 5.47 -1.69 14.04
CA ASN A 187 5.73 -3.00 13.42
C ASN A 187 7.24 -3.34 13.32
N TYR A 188 8.10 -2.35 13.10
CA TYR A 188 9.54 -2.58 12.92
C TYR A 188 10.36 -2.42 14.21
N HIS A 189 9.82 -1.78 15.23
CA HIS A 189 10.54 -1.53 16.49
C HIS A 189 11.08 -2.80 17.16
N PRO A 190 10.35 -3.94 17.27
CA PRO A 190 10.90 -5.16 17.88
C PRO A 190 12.14 -5.68 17.14
N LEU A 191 12.16 -5.55 15.81
CA LEU A 191 13.29 -5.95 14.99
C LEU A 191 14.51 -5.06 15.21
N VAL A 192 14.29 -3.76 15.32
CA VAL A 192 15.32 -2.74 15.60
C VAL A 192 15.93 -2.95 16.97
N VAL A 193 15.12 -3.18 18.00
CA VAL A 193 15.59 -3.48 19.38
C VAL A 193 16.41 -4.75 19.41
N ARG A 194 15.98 -5.81 18.71
CA ARG A 194 16.73 -7.07 18.62
C ARG A 194 18.11 -6.89 17.99
N LYS A 195 18.24 -5.98 17.01
CA LYS A 195 19.51 -5.58 16.39
C LYS A 195 20.30 -4.53 17.19
N GLN A 196 19.77 -4.03 18.29
CA GLN A 196 20.34 -2.96 19.11
C GLN A 196 20.56 -1.64 18.35
N LEU A 197 19.72 -1.37 17.33
CA LEU A 197 19.73 -0.12 16.58
C LEU A 197 18.87 0.95 17.27
N GLY A 198 19.09 2.23 16.93
CA GLY A 198 18.18 3.32 17.24
C GLY A 198 17.16 3.50 16.11
N LEU A 199 15.87 3.64 16.44
CA LEU A 199 14.82 4.05 15.49
C LEU A 199 14.21 5.35 15.95
N TYR A 200 14.29 6.39 15.14
CA TYR A 200 13.74 7.71 15.41
C TYR A 200 12.75 8.07 14.30
N CYS A 201 11.58 8.58 14.67
CA CYS A 201 10.59 9.05 13.71
C CYS A 201 10.20 10.51 14.02
N PHE A 202 10.59 11.42 13.16
CA PHE A 202 10.33 12.83 13.29
C PHE A 202 9.25 13.27 12.30
N ILE A 203 8.17 13.85 12.80
CA ILE A 203 7.10 14.39 11.96
C ILE A 203 7.02 15.89 12.24
N SER A 204 7.34 16.70 11.22
CA SER A 204 7.31 18.15 11.35
C SER A 204 5.90 18.63 11.76
N PRO A 205 5.81 19.63 12.63
CA PRO A 205 4.53 20.23 12.99
C PRO A 205 3.74 20.82 11.80
N ASP A 206 4.44 21.16 10.71
CA ASP A 206 3.81 21.70 9.49
C ASP A 206 3.11 20.63 8.63
N VAL A 207 3.33 19.34 8.94
CA VAL A 207 2.65 18.25 8.25
C VAL A 207 1.16 18.29 8.58
N PRO A 208 0.27 18.36 7.58
CA PRO A 208 -1.17 18.37 7.78
C PRO A 208 -1.67 17.16 8.60
N LEU A 209 -2.78 17.33 9.29
CA LEU A 209 -3.38 16.24 10.08
C LEU A 209 -3.93 15.15 9.19
N THR A 210 -4.60 15.53 8.11
CA THR A 210 -5.15 14.63 7.11
C THR A 210 -4.76 15.06 5.71
N LEU A 211 -4.61 14.09 4.83
CA LEU A 211 -4.24 14.23 3.43
C LEU A 211 -5.07 13.30 2.56
N GLN A 212 -5.21 13.66 1.29
CA GLN A 212 -5.76 12.74 0.27
C GLN A 212 -4.60 11.99 -0.40
N GLY A 213 -4.71 10.66 -0.48
CA GLY A 213 -3.72 9.80 -1.11
C GLY A 213 -3.97 8.33 -0.80
N ASP A 214 -3.07 7.45 -1.23
CA ASP A 214 -3.15 6.02 -0.96
C ASP A 214 -2.23 5.61 0.20
N PRO A 215 -2.75 5.52 1.45
CA PRO A 215 -1.94 5.18 2.61
C PRO A 215 -1.37 3.76 2.56
N MET A 216 -2.03 2.82 1.86
CA MET A 216 -1.56 1.45 1.75
C MET A 216 -0.31 1.37 0.87
N ARG A 217 -0.31 2.05 -0.27
CA ARG A 217 0.85 2.12 -1.16
C ARG A 217 1.98 2.91 -0.53
N LEU A 218 1.68 4.01 0.13
CA LEU A 218 2.65 4.78 0.91
C LEU A 218 3.29 3.91 2.01
N GLN A 219 2.49 3.18 2.79
CA GLN A 219 2.98 2.26 3.81
C GLN A 219 3.85 1.15 3.20
N GLN A 220 3.48 0.60 2.05
CA GLN A 220 4.25 -0.41 1.32
C GLN A 220 5.64 0.12 0.95
N VAL A 221 5.71 1.32 0.38
CA VAL A 221 6.97 1.97 -0.01
C VAL A 221 7.86 2.23 1.21
N ILE A 222 7.33 2.91 2.23
CA ILE A 222 8.11 3.26 3.44
C ILE A 222 8.57 1.99 4.17
N SER A 223 7.73 0.96 4.27
CA SER A 223 8.06 -0.33 4.88
C SER A 223 9.19 -1.04 4.13
N ASN A 224 9.20 -0.96 2.80
CA ASN A 224 10.27 -1.53 1.99
C ASN A 224 11.61 -0.82 2.22
N LEU A 225 11.60 0.53 2.24
CA LEU A 225 12.80 1.33 2.53
C LEU A 225 13.29 1.11 3.95
N LEU A 226 12.40 1.07 4.94
CA LEU A 226 12.74 0.83 6.34
C LEU A 226 13.31 -0.59 6.55
N SER A 227 12.71 -1.60 5.92
CA SER A 227 13.22 -2.97 5.94
C SER A 227 14.64 -3.05 5.37
N ASN A 228 14.93 -2.35 4.28
CA ASN A 228 16.27 -2.27 3.69
C ASN A 228 17.23 -1.54 4.64
N ALA A 229 16.86 -0.41 5.22
CA ALA A 229 17.65 0.31 6.21
C ALA A 229 18.04 -0.59 7.40
N ILE A 230 17.08 -1.33 7.97
CA ILE A 230 17.35 -2.27 9.07
C ILE A 230 18.26 -3.42 8.62
N LYS A 231 18.06 -3.92 7.39
CA LYS A 231 18.84 -5.03 6.84
C LYS A 231 20.33 -4.66 6.67
N PHE A 232 20.61 -3.46 6.15
CA PHE A 232 21.95 -3.02 5.80
C PHE A 232 22.66 -2.17 6.86
N THR A 233 22.03 -2.00 8.03
CA THR A 233 22.64 -1.36 9.20
C THR A 233 22.95 -2.40 10.27
N ASP A 234 24.21 -2.56 10.62
CA ASP A 234 24.63 -3.48 11.68
C ASP A 234 24.74 -2.77 13.03
N SER A 235 25.08 -1.49 13.05
CA SER A 235 25.18 -0.65 14.25
C SER A 235 24.83 0.80 13.94
N GLY A 236 24.32 1.53 14.93
CA GLY A 236 23.94 2.94 14.79
C GLY A 236 22.44 3.15 14.82
N CYS A 237 21.89 3.91 13.88
CA CYS A 237 20.48 4.29 13.91
C CYS A 237 19.85 4.43 12.53
N ILE A 238 18.50 4.42 12.55
CA ILE A 238 17.65 4.70 11.41
C ILE A 238 16.75 5.88 11.79
N ILE A 239 16.63 6.83 10.89
CA ILE A 239 15.83 8.04 11.09
C ILE A 239 14.78 8.10 9.99
N LEU A 240 13.53 8.17 10.40
CA LEU A 240 12.39 8.51 9.56
C LEU A 240 12.06 9.97 9.78
N ASP A 241 12.01 10.76 8.71
CA ASP A 241 11.68 12.18 8.77
C ASP A 241 10.53 12.47 7.81
N VAL A 242 9.50 13.17 8.29
CA VAL A 242 8.35 13.60 7.49
C VAL A 242 8.23 15.10 7.59
N SER A 243 8.27 15.79 6.47
CA SER A 243 8.23 17.26 6.40
C SER A 243 7.49 17.73 5.15
N THR A 244 7.06 18.98 5.14
CA THR A 244 6.51 19.64 3.95
C THR A 244 7.60 20.42 3.23
N GLU A 245 7.67 20.31 1.91
CA GLU A 245 8.59 21.01 1.02
C GLU A 245 7.79 21.69 -0.10
N GLY A 246 7.32 22.93 0.14
CA GLY A 246 6.40 23.61 -0.77
C GLY A 246 5.08 22.84 -0.89
N ASP A 247 4.70 22.47 -2.12
CA ASP A 247 3.49 21.71 -2.42
C ASP A 247 3.67 20.18 -2.33
N TYR A 248 4.77 19.74 -1.69
CA TYR A 248 5.08 18.31 -1.54
C TYR A 248 5.20 17.91 -0.08
N LEU A 249 4.76 16.68 0.20
CA LEU A 249 5.08 15.96 1.42
C LEU A 249 6.31 15.09 1.16
N SER A 250 7.35 15.31 1.97
CA SER A 250 8.64 14.62 1.88
C SER A 250 8.78 13.60 3.00
N PHE A 251 9.05 12.34 2.64
CA PHE A 251 9.42 11.28 3.57
C PHE A 251 10.87 10.90 3.33
N ARG A 252 11.69 10.98 4.37
CA ARG A 252 13.11 10.59 4.32
C ARG A 252 13.35 9.40 5.22
N VAL A 253 13.96 8.37 4.66
CA VAL A 253 14.43 7.19 5.39
C VAL A 253 15.95 7.22 5.33
N ARG A 254 16.60 7.54 6.46
CA ARG A 254 18.05 7.61 6.57
C ARG A 254 18.57 6.49 7.45
N ASP A 255 19.61 5.82 7.02
CA ASP A 255 20.33 4.82 7.77
C ASP A 255 21.82 5.20 7.93
N THR A 256 22.49 4.60 8.91
CA THR A 256 23.93 4.73 9.15
C THR A 256 24.66 3.44 8.75
N GLY A 257 24.14 2.74 7.75
CA GLY A 257 24.66 1.45 7.31
C GLY A 257 25.87 1.55 6.37
N VAL A 258 26.05 0.51 5.58
CA VAL A 258 27.22 0.35 4.71
C VAL A 258 27.25 1.32 3.51
N GLY A 259 26.14 1.98 3.20
CA GLY A 259 26.02 2.83 2.00
C GLY A 259 26.06 2.04 0.69
N ILE A 260 25.94 2.75 -0.44
CA ILE A 260 25.86 2.17 -1.77
C ILE A 260 26.94 2.78 -2.66
N PRO A 261 27.72 1.97 -3.40
CA PRO A 261 28.72 2.48 -4.33
C PRO A 261 28.07 3.30 -5.47
N ALA A 262 28.66 4.45 -5.83
CA ALA A 262 28.11 5.35 -6.84
C ALA A 262 27.83 4.68 -8.21
N LYS A 263 28.60 3.67 -8.57
CA LYS A 263 28.42 2.89 -9.82
C LYS A 263 27.09 2.09 -9.83
N GLU A 264 26.57 1.75 -8.66
CA GLU A 264 25.40 0.90 -8.48
C GLU A 264 24.12 1.72 -8.30
N VAL A 265 24.25 2.99 -7.90
CA VAL A 265 23.12 3.91 -7.70
C VAL A 265 22.26 4.06 -8.96
N VAL A 266 22.89 4.15 -10.14
CA VAL A 266 22.20 4.32 -11.43
C VAL A 266 21.24 3.16 -11.73
N ARG A 267 21.55 1.96 -11.23
CA ARG A 267 20.80 0.73 -11.47
C ARG A 267 19.94 0.29 -10.30
N LEU A 268 19.89 1.07 -9.25
CA LEU A 268 19.28 0.67 -7.99
C LEU A 268 17.78 0.38 -8.09
N PHE A 269 17.13 1.03 -9.04
CA PHE A 269 15.70 0.87 -9.34
C PHE A 269 15.43 -0.09 -10.52
N ASP A 270 16.49 -0.65 -11.14
CA ASP A 270 16.31 -1.68 -12.17
C ASP A 270 15.69 -2.93 -11.56
N PRO A 271 14.65 -3.54 -12.18
CA PRO A 271 14.08 -4.79 -11.71
C PRO A 271 15.13 -5.90 -11.59
N PHE A 272 15.06 -6.69 -10.50
CA PHE A 272 15.97 -7.80 -10.19
C PHE A 272 17.42 -7.40 -9.92
N PHE A 273 17.75 -6.12 -9.89
CA PHE A 273 19.09 -5.67 -9.56
C PHE A 273 19.38 -5.80 -8.06
N GLN A 274 20.59 -6.25 -7.74
CA GLN A 274 21.10 -6.37 -6.37
C GLN A 274 22.56 -5.92 -6.31
N VAL A 275 22.89 -5.13 -5.28
CA VAL A 275 24.23 -4.62 -5.02
C VAL A 275 25.17 -5.76 -4.63
N GLY A 276 26.35 -5.87 -5.29
CA GLY A 276 27.40 -6.83 -5.01
C GLY A 276 27.41 -8.05 -5.91
N THR A 277 28.58 -8.32 -6.49
CA THR A 277 28.87 -9.52 -7.30
C THR A 277 29.78 -10.47 -6.51
N GLY A 278 29.41 -11.75 -6.40
CA GLY A 278 30.27 -12.81 -5.90
C GLY A 278 29.91 -13.37 -4.51
N VAL A 279 30.89 -13.89 -3.81
CA VAL A 279 30.80 -14.70 -2.57
C VAL A 279 30.15 -13.98 -1.36
N GLN A 280 29.90 -12.68 -1.44
CA GLN A 280 29.23 -11.86 -0.42
C GLN A 280 27.70 -11.79 -0.55
N ARG A 281 27.05 -12.73 -1.24
CA ARG A 281 25.57 -12.83 -1.31
C ARG A 281 24.94 -13.26 0.02
N ASN A 282 25.29 -12.61 1.12
CA ASN A 282 24.68 -12.92 2.43
C ASN A 282 23.29 -12.30 2.65
N PHE A 283 22.80 -11.50 1.69
CA PHE A 283 21.52 -10.81 1.84
C PHE A 283 20.51 -11.28 0.79
N GLN A 284 19.58 -12.14 1.20
CA GLN A 284 18.46 -12.60 0.38
C GLN A 284 17.48 -11.44 0.09
N GLY A 285 17.06 -11.29 -1.17
CA GLY A 285 16.03 -10.35 -1.60
C GLY A 285 15.64 -10.63 -3.06
N THR A 286 14.52 -10.09 -3.52
CA THR A 286 14.03 -10.25 -4.91
C THR A 286 14.73 -9.33 -5.90
N GLY A 287 15.23 -8.19 -5.43
CA GLY A 287 15.65 -7.08 -6.29
C GLY A 287 14.47 -6.33 -6.95
N LEU A 288 13.24 -6.62 -6.54
CA LEU A 288 12.04 -5.95 -7.06
C LEU A 288 11.57 -4.81 -6.17
N GLY A 289 11.92 -4.83 -4.89
CA GLY A 289 11.35 -3.91 -3.90
C GLY A 289 11.55 -2.44 -4.25
N LEU A 290 12.75 -2.01 -4.66
CA LEU A 290 12.99 -0.61 -5.03
C LEU A 290 12.36 -0.24 -6.37
N ALA A 291 12.33 -1.15 -7.35
CA ALA A 291 11.62 -0.96 -8.61
C ALA A 291 10.11 -0.76 -8.39
N ILE A 292 9.51 -1.54 -7.49
CA ILE A 292 8.11 -1.37 -7.07
C ILE A 292 7.92 -0.01 -6.39
N CYS A 293 8.83 0.41 -5.50
CA CYS A 293 8.76 1.72 -4.85
C CYS A 293 8.74 2.86 -5.87
N GLU A 294 9.66 2.86 -6.82
CA GLU A 294 9.74 3.90 -7.87
C GLU A 294 8.44 3.97 -8.68
N LYS A 295 7.93 2.82 -9.10
CA LYS A 295 6.67 2.74 -9.87
C LYS A 295 5.47 3.24 -9.08
N LEU A 296 5.31 2.78 -7.82
CA LEU A 296 4.21 3.23 -6.96
C LEU A 296 4.26 4.74 -6.70
N ILE A 297 5.44 5.29 -6.43
CA ILE A 297 5.60 6.73 -6.22
C ILE A 297 5.32 7.51 -7.50
N SER A 298 5.78 7.03 -8.66
CA SER A 298 5.45 7.63 -9.96
C SER A 298 3.94 7.61 -10.24
N MET A 299 3.23 6.53 -9.89
CA MET A 299 1.75 6.45 -10.01
C MET A 299 1.01 7.40 -9.04
N MET A 300 1.69 7.86 -7.98
CA MET A 300 1.20 8.88 -7.04
C MET A 300 1.65 10.30 -7.42
N ASP A 301 2.10 10.53 -8.66
CA ASP A 301 2.66 11.79 -9.17
C ASP A 301 3.85 12.32 -8.35
N GLY A 302 4.57 11.42 -7.68
CA GLY A 302 5.72 11.71 -6.85
C GLY A 302 7.04 11.33 -7.48
N ASP A 303 8.11 11.55 -6.73
CA ASP A 303 9.47 11.14 -7.08
C ASP A 303 10.19 10.50 -5.90
N ILE A 304 11.19 9.66 -6.20
CA ILE A 304 12.07 9.03 -5.23
C ILE A 304 13.52 9.32 -5.60
N ALA A 305 14.31 9.73 -4.62
CA ALA A 305 15.73 10.02 -4.77
C ALA A 305 16.55 9.29 -3.71
N VAL A 306 17.82 9.04 -4.00
CA VAL A 306 18.76 8.43 -3.07
C VAL A 306 20.03 9.27 -2.98
N ASP A 307 20.47 9.53 -1.75
CA ASP A 307 21.76 10.12 -1.40
C ASP A 307 22.51 9.14 -0.52
N THR A 308 23.71 8.73 -0.92
CA THR A 308 24.42 7.64 -0.25
C THR A 308 25.90 7.74 -0.48
N GLU A 309 26.66 7.36 0.55
CA GLU A 309 28.10 7.29 0.51
C GLU A 309 28.58 6.00 1.17
N PRO A 310 29.47 5.21 0.54
CA PRO A 310 30.00 3.98 1.13
C PRO A 310 30.60 4.21 2.52
N GLY A 311 30.11 3.47 3.51
CA GLY A 311 30.52 3.57 4.92
C GLY A 311 29.84 4.68 5.72
N MET A 312 29.03 5.55 5.11
CA MET A 312 28.33 6.65 5.77
C MET A 312 26.81 6.42 5.84
N GLY A 313 26.30 5.38 5.19
CA GLY A 313 24.88 5.05 5.12
C GLY A 313 24.19 5.57 3.88
N SER A 314 22.86 5.50 3.89
CA SER A 314 22.03 5.93 2.76
C SER A 314 20.83 6.75 3.26
N GLN A 315 20.36 7.65 2.42
CA GLN A 315 19.12 8.40 2.60
C GLN A 315 18.27 8.26 1.35
N PHE A 316 17.09 7.67 1.52
CA PHE A 316 16.05 7.66 0.50
C PHE A 316 15.05 8.76 0.80
N THR A 317 14.74 9.58 -0.20
CA THR A 317 13.76 10.68 -0.10
C THR A 317 12.65 10.42 -1.08
N ILE A 318 11.42 10.37 -0.58
CA ILE A 318 10.19 10.26 -1.35
C ILE A 318 9.47 11.60 -1.27
N ARG A 319 8.99 12.13 -2.39
CA ARG A 319 8.15 13.32 -2.44
C ARG A 319 6.85 12.98 -3.14
N ILE A 320 5.74 13.28 -2.51
CA ILE A 320 4.39 13.14 -3.08
C ILE A 320 3.66 14.48 -3.02
N PRO A 321 2.84 14.84 -4.03
CA PRO A 321 2.09 16.09 -4.01
C PRO A 321 1.12 16.16 -2.82
N LEU A 322 0.96 17.37 -2.27
CA LEU A 322 -0.01 17.66 -1.21
C LEU A 322 -1.37 17.94 -1.85
N TYR A 323 -2.23 16.93 -1.96
CA TYR A 323 -3.60 17.11 -2.41
C TYR A 323 -4.56 17.29 -1.23
N SER A 324 -5.42 18.32 -1.29
CA SER A 324 -6.53 18.57 -0.33
C SER A 324 -6.14 18.36 1.14
N ALA A 325 -5.10 19.07 1.57
CA ALA A 325 -4.69 19.05 2.96
C ALA A 325 -5.68 19.82 3.84
N SER A 326 -6.08 19.25 4.99
CA SER A 326 -6.67 20.06 6.05
C SER A 326 -5.66 21.11 6.53
N GLU A 327 -6.14 22.27 6.96
CA GLU A 327 -5.23 23.25 7.55
C GLU A 327 -4.36 22.59 8.62
N SER A 328 -3.05 22.84 8.57
CA SER A 328 -2.14 22.41 9.62
C SER A 328 -2.63 22.99 10.93
N SER A 329 -3.07 22.14 11.86
CA SER A 329 -3.38 22.64 13.19
C SER A 329 -2.09 23.22 13.75
N LYS A 330 -2.06 24.52 14.00
CA LYS A 330 -0.98 25.08 14.80
C LYS A 330 -0.97 24.31 16.11
N PRO A 331 0.11 23.67 16.50
CA PRO A 331 0.18 22.91 17.75
C PRO A 331 0.26 23.87 18.96
N TYR A 332 -0.48 24.97 18.88
CA TYR A 332 -0.58 25.93 19.98
C TYR A 332 -1.67 25.43 20.91
N VAL A 333 -1.26 24.90 22.04
CA VAL A 333 -2.18 24.46 23.08
C VAL A 333 -2.27 25.58 24.10
N ASP A 334 -3.41 26.26 24.12
CA ASP A 334 -3.72 27.21 25.17
C ASP A 334 -3.55 26.53 26.54
N GLY A 335 -2.70 27.10 27.40
CA GLY A 335 -2.39 26.54 28.71
C GLY A 335 -1.01 25.89 28.84
N LEU A 336 -0.37 25.43 27.76
CA LEU A 336 1.05 25.04 27.76
C LEU A 336 1.98 26.23 27.50
N ALA A 337 1.46 27.31 26.96
CA ALA A 337 2.21 28.56 26.74
C ALA A 337 2.87 29.05 28.05
N ASN A 338 4.15 29.41 27.96
CA ASN A 338 4.98 29.86 29.08
C ASN A 338 5.37 28.76 30.11
N LYS A 339 4.99 27.50 29.95
CA LYS A 339 5.59 26.41 30.73
C LYS A 339 7.06 26.27 30.36
N ARG A 340 7.89 25.78 31.28
CA ARG A 340 9.32 25.60 31.08
C ARG A 340 9.68 24.10 31.05
N CYS A 341 10.43 23.71 30.02
CA CYS A 341 11.00 22.38 29.90
C CYS A 341 12.53 22.45 29.89
N TRP A 342 13.15 21.68 30.74
CA TRP A 342 14.58 21.47 30.76
C TRP A 342 14.95 20.32 29.83
N LEU A 343 15.99 20.50 29.02
CA LEU A 343 16.44 19.52 28.05
C LEU A 343 17.82 18.98 28.44
N ALA A 344 17.87 17.67 28.67
CA ALA A 344 19.10 16.91 28.90
C ALA A 344 19.22 15.76 27.88
N VAL A 345 19.02 16.08 26.60
CA VAL A 345 19.01 15.12 25.49
C VAL A 345 20.39 15.09 24.85
N ARG A 346 21.02 13.91 24.77
CA ARG A 346 22.36 13.71 24.17
C ARG A 346 22.31 13.56 22.66
N ASN A 347 21.23 12.96 22.13
CA ASN A 347 21.05 12.81 20.70
C ASN A 347 20.70 14.16 20.07
N ALA A 348 21.60 14.71 19.24
CA ALA A 348 21.45 16.03 18.66
C ALA A 348 20.21 16.20 17.74
N SER A 349 19.84 15.13 17.01
CA SER A 349 18.66 15.15 16.14
C SER A 349 17.36 15.17 16.97
N LEU A 350 17.29 14.34 18.00
CA LEU A 350 16.15 14.31 18.92
C LEU A 350 16.05 15.63 19.69
N GLN A 351 17.16 16.17 20.19
CA GLN A 351 17.20 17.45 20.88
C GLN A 351 16.61 18.57 20.01
N ARG A 352 17.14 18.73 18.79
CA ARG A 352 16.68 19.77 17.84
C ARG A 352 15.19 19.62 17.50
N PHE A 353 14.73 18.39 17.31
CA PHE A 353 13.32 18.12 17.04
C PHE A 353 12.43 18.53 18.22
N VAL A 354 12.80 18.12 19.44
CA VAL A 354 12.07 18.45 20.67
C VAL A 354 12.06 19.94 20.92
N GLU A 355 13.22 20.62 20.79
CA GLU A 355 13.33 22.10 20.93
C GLU A 355 12.36 22.79 19.96
N ASN A 356 12.43 22.49 18.66
CA ASN A 356 11.58 23.13 17.65
C ASN A 356 10.08 22.88 17.92
N MET A 357 9.69 21.66 18.32
CA MET A 357 8.31 21.32 18.61
C MET A 357 7.77 22.07 19.84
N LEU A 358 8.55 22.16 20.92
CA LEU A 358 8.17 22.83 22.14
C LEU A 358 8.07 24.35 21.96
N GLU A 359 9.05 24.94 21.27
CA GLU A 359 9.07 26.39 20.97
C GLU A 359 7.86 26.81 20.12
N ARG A 360 7.51 26.01 19.10
CA ARG A 360 6.30 26.25 18.29
C ARG A 360 5.00 26.12 19.09
N SER A 361 5.01 25.34 20.17
CA SER A 361 3.88 25.21 21.10
C SER A 361 3.88 26.29 22.19
N GLY A 362 4.79 27.26 22.12
CA GLY A 362 4.90 28.35 23.09
C GLY A 362 5.55 27.94 24.43
N ILE A 363 6.15 26.75 24.50
CA ILE A 363 6.83 26.23 25.68
C ILE A 363 8.27 26.72 25.69
N ARG A 364 8.74 27.24 26.81
CA ARG A 364 10.14 27.70 26.96
C ARG A 364 11.05 26.52 27.16
N THR A 365 12.07 26.38 26.34
CA THR A 365 13.10 25.36 26.46
C THR A 365 14.37 25.91 27.06
N GLN A 366 15.03 25.16 27.92
CA GLN A 366 16.31 25.49 28.50
C GLN A 366 17.16 24.23 28.66
N ARG A 367 18.45 24.35 28.35
CA ARG A 367 19.38 23.22 28.51
C ARG A 367 19.66 23.00 29.99
N TYR A 368 19.52 21.76 30.44
CA TYR A 368 19.81 21.38 31.83
C TYR A 368 21.32 21.19 32.03
N SER A 369 21.90 21.88 33.02
CA SER A 369 23.31 21.80 33.39
C SER A 369 23.49 21.54 34.90
N GLY A 370 22.42 21.18 35.62
CA GLY A 370 22.49 20.89 37.05
C GLY A 370 21.78 21.95 37.95
N GLU A 371 20.96 22.82 37.34
CA GLU A 371 20.19 23.83 38.06
C GLU A 371 19.09 23.20 38.92
N VAL A 372 18.66 23.90 39.95
CA VAL A 372 17.52 23.50 40.78
C VAL A 372 16.22 23.86 40.05
N PRO A 373 15.35 22.90 39.74
CA PRO A 373 14.11 23.16 39.04
C PRO A 373 13.05 23.78 39.93
N ASP A 374 12.13 24.53 39.33
CA ASP A 374 10.90 24.94 39.97
C ASP A 374 9.91 23.75 40.04
N GLN A 375 8.92 23.86 40.94
CA GLN A 375 7.93 22.78 41.15
C GLN A 375 7.11 22.46 39.88
N ASP A 376 6.97 23.39 38.95
CA ASP A 376 6.22 23.23 37.70
C ASP A 376 7.08 22.83 36.50
N ASP A 377 8.38 22.67 36.69
CA ASP A 377 9.31 22.37 35.63
C ASP A 377 9.27 20.88 35.23
N VAL A 378 9.38 20.61 33.93
CA VAL A 378 9.48 19.28 33.37
C VAL A 378 10.88 19.08 32.78
N LEU A 379 11.51 17.93 33.09
CA LEU A 379 12.75 17.52 32.45
C LEU A 379 12.47 16.56 31.31
N ILE A 380 13.17 16.74 30.19
CA ILE A 380 13.14 15.84 29.05
C ILE A 380 14.57 15.32 28.85
N THR A 381 14.74 14.00 28.88
CA THR A 381 16.07 13.36 28.79
C THR A 381 16.04 12.07 27.96
N ASP A 382 17.17 11.69 27.39
CA ASP A 382 17.43 10.36 26.77
C ASP A 382 18.47 9.55 27.56
N ASP A 383 18.78 9.97 28.78
CA ASP A 383 19.71 9.25 29.66
C ASP A 383 18.98 8.16 30.47
N GLU A 384 19.11 6.91 30.05
CA GLU A 384 18.49 5.75 30.74
C GLU A 384 19.01 5.55 32.19
N ALA A 385 20.12 6.18 32.57
CA ALA A 385 20.64 6.17 33.94
C ALA A 385 20.00 7.22 34.85
N PHE A 386 19.12 8.09 34.30
CA PHE A 386 18.43 9.10 35.06
C PHE A 386 17.40 8.49 36.01
N THR A 387 17.44 8.85 37.29
CA THR A 387 16.64 8.18 38.33
C THR A 387 15.69 9.08 39.10
N SER A 388 15.96 10.40 39.17
CA SER A 388 15.14 11.30 40.01
C SER A 388 15.11 12.74 39.50
N TRP A 389 13.95 13.37 39.65
CA TRP A 389 13.70 14.77 39.33
C TRP A 389 12.86 15.43 40.42
N SER A 390 13.25 16.61 40.84
CA SER A 390 12.58 17.35 41.91
C SER A 390 11.50 18.32 41.42
N GLY A 391 11.35 18.51 40.10
CA GLY A 391 10.29 19.29 39.48
C GLY A 391 9.00 18.46 39.28
N LYS A 392 8.09 18.94 38.42
CA LYS A 392 6.76 18.37 38.19
C LYS A 392 6.80 16.95 37.63
N ALA A 393 7.61 16.72 36.61
CA ALA A 393 7.79 15.40 35.99
C ALA A 393 9.11 15.31 35.22
N ALA A 394 9.62 14.11 35.04
CA ALA A 394 10.69 13.79 34.09
C ALA A 394 10.15 12.90 32.97
N ILE A 395 10.50 13.21 31.74
CA ILE A 395 10.15 12.42 30.56
C ILE A 395 11.43 11.81 30.02
N LEU A 396 11.52 10.49 30.10
CA LEU A 396 12.65 9.72 29.60
C LEU A 396 12.32 9.14 28.22
N PHE A 397 12.98 9.62 27.20
CA PHE A 397 12.98 9.02 25.87
C PHE A 397 13.77 7.71 25.86
N SER A 398 13.08 6.58 25.90
CA SER A 398 13.69 5.26 25.88
C SER A 398 13.65 4.61 24.51
N ARG A 399 14.78 4.01 24.12
CA ARG A 399 14.87 3.20 22.89
C ARG A 399 14.16 1.84 23.00
N ARG A 400 13.88 1.41 24.23
CA ARG A 400 13.26 0.11 24.51
C ARG A 400 11.75 0.21 24.71
N HIS A 401 11.24 1.41 24.96
CA HIS A 401 9.81 1.64 25.16
C HIS A 401 9.08 1.77 23.83
N ILE A 402 7.94 1.08 23.72
CA ILE A 402 7.06 1.09 22.54
C ILE A 402 5.66 1.50 23.01
N GLY A 403 4.97 2.27 22.15
CA GLY A 403 3.58 2.66 22.36
C GLY A 403 3.42 3.93 23.20
N LEU A 404 2.27 4.04 23.82
CA LEU A 404 1.88 5.24 24.56
C LEU A 404 2.81 5.51 25.75
N PRO A 405 2.99 6.78 26.13
CA PRO A 405 3.74 7.14 27.32
C PRO A 405 3.20 6.48 28.59
N VAL A 406 4.09 5.89 29.40
CA VAL A 406 3.74 5.16 30.62
C VAL A 406 4.39 5.84 31.84
N GLU A 407 3.61 6.10 32.87
CA GLU A 407 4.10 6.59 34.14
C GLU A 407 4.75 5.45 34.94
N ARG A 408 5.99 5.66 35.38
CA ARG A 408 6.80 4.66 36.10
C ARG A 408 7.10 5.10 37.54
N GLY A 409 6.09 5.54 38.27
CA GLY A 409 6.24 6.02 39.64
C GLY A 409 7.01 7.37 39.76
N ASP A 410 6.92 8.05 40.89
CA ASP A 410 7.68 9.26 41.25
C ASP A 410 7.81 10.32 40.14
N ASN A 411 6.74 10.59 39.40
CA ASN A 411 6.67 11.56 38.32
C ASN A 411 7.62 11.29 37.13
N LEU A 412 8.07 10.05 36.94
CA LEU A 412 8.89 9.63 35.80
C LEU A 412 8.01 9.00 34.72
N TRP A 413 8.05 9.57 33.51
CA TRP A 413 7.33 9.08 32.34
C TRP A 413 8.29 8.47 31.33
N LEU A 414 8.00 7.26 30.87
CA LEU A 414 8.70 6.66 29.73
C LEU A 414 8.00 7.06 28.44
N HIS A 415 8.78 7.54 27.48
CA HIS A 415 8.30 7.94 26.16
C HIS A 415 9.12 7.24 25.08
N SER A 416 8.49 6.90 23.96
CA SER A 416 9.19 6.26 22.83
C SER A 416 9.97 7.28 22.01
N VAL A 417 11.22 6.96 21.66
CA VAL A 417 11.99 7.73 20.66
C VAL A 417 11.44 7.59 19.24
N ALA A 418 10.61 6.57 19.00
CA ALA A 418 9.99 6.33 17.71
C ALA A 418 8.69 7.14 17.49
N SER A 419 8.18 7.81 18.55
CA SER A 419 6.96 8.64 18.46
C SER A 419 7.12 9.97 19.23
N PRO A 420 8.21 10.73 19.05
CA PRO A 420 8.45 11.94 19.83
C PRO A 420 7.41 13.04 19.58
N HIS A 421 6.64 12.96 18.50
CA HIS A 421 5.55 13.88 18.19
C HIS A 421 4.38 13.82 19.18
N GLU A 422 4.25 12.74 19.97
CA GLU A 422 3.24 12.58 21.02
C GLU A 422 3.59 13.34 22.32
N LEU A 423 4.78 13.94 22.38
CA LEU A 423 5.25 14.65 23.58
C LEU A 423 4.32 15.78 24.03
N ILE A 424 3.71 16.52 23.11
CA ILE A 424 2.77 17.61 23.44
C ILE A 424 1.52 17.06 24.14
N THR A 425 1.00 15.94 23.67
CA THR A 425 -0.13 15.24 24.30
C THR A 425 0.24 14.76 25.71
N LEU A 426 1.45 14.23 25.89
CA LEU A 426 1.95 13.84 27.19
C LEU A 426 2.08 15.04 28.15
N LEU A 427 2.63 16.17 27.67
CA LEU A 427 2.73 17.39 28.47
C LEU A 427 1.35 17.91 28.89
N GLY A 428 0.35 17.85 28.00
CA GLY A 428 -1.04 18.14 28.35
C GLY A 428 -1.54 17.29 29.52
N ARG A 429 -1.30 15.97 29.49
CA ARG A 429 -1.66 15.07 30.61
C ARG A 429 -0.93 15.43 31.91
N ILE A 430 0.38 15.70 31.85
CA ILE A 430 1.19 16.08 33.02
C ILE A 430 0.68 17.39 33.65
N TYR A 431 0.29 18.36 32.83
CA TYR A 431 -0.24 19.62 33.30
C TYR A 431 -1.75 19.63 33.53
N ARG A 432 -2.46 18.50 33.24
CA ARG A 432 -3.92 18.36 33.31
C ARG A 432 -4.66 19.38 32.45
N ILE A 433 -4.16 19.59 31.24
CA ILE A 433 -4.74 20.45 30.22
C ILE A 433 -5.32 19.55 29.14
N ASP A 434 -6.57 19.80 28.75
CA ASP A 434 -7.16 19.10 27.59
C ASP A 434 -6.44 19.55 26.34
N VAL A 435 -5.75 18.62 25.72
CA VAL A 435 -5.07 18.82 24.44
C VAL A 435 -5.91 18.13 23.39
N ASP A 436 -6.71 18.92 22.68
CA ASP A 436 -7.45 18.43 21.51
C ASP A 436 -6.44 18.19 20.38
N VAL A 437 -5.84 17.02 20.36
CA VAL A 437 -5.08 16.52 19.20
C VAL A 437 -6.01 15.62 18.41
N PRO A 438 -6.56 16.09 17.27
CA PRO A 438 -7.36 15.24 16.40
C PRO A 438 -6.53 14.02 15.96
N GLY A 439 -7.04 12.82 16.16
CA GLY A 439 -6.39 11.57 15.77
C GLY A 439 -5.91 10.67 16.92
N SER A 440 -6.05 11.06 18.18
CA SER A 440 -5.87 10.13 19.30
C SER A 440 -7.16 9.32 19.50
N THR A 441 -7.34 8.26 18.72
CA THR A 441 -8.27 7.20 19.09
C THR A 441 -7.90 6.70 20.48
N PRO A 442 -8.87 6.53 21.40
CA PRO A 442 -8.60 5.90 22.68
C PRO A 442 -8.14 4.47 22.40
N SER A 443 -6.84 4.23 22.49
CA SER A 443 -6.30 2.89 22.47
C SER A 443 -6.89 2.15 23.66
N LEU A 444 -7.63 1.11 23.35
CA LEU A 444 -8.11 0.12 24.30
C LEU A 444 -6.93 -0.28 25.19
N SER A 445 -7.09 0.01 26.47
CA SER A 445 -6.17 -0.35 27.54
C SER A 445 -5.74 -1.81 27.40
N SER A 446 -4.45 -2.03 27.23
CA SER A 446 -3.82 -3.33 27.32
C SER A 446 -3.70 -3.76 28.80
N ASP A 447 -4.82 -4.00 29.46
CA ASP A 447 -4.89 -4.82 30.66
C ASP A 447 -5.42 -6.20 30.27
N ALA A 448 -4.61 -6.91 29.49
CA ALA A 448 -4.78 -8.34 29.31
C ALA A 448 -3.75 -9.07 30.16
N SER A 449 -3.93 -9.02 31.46
CA SER A 449 -3.32 -9.98 32.38
C SER A 449 -4.26 -11.17 32.55
N SER A 450 -3.71 -12.32 32.17
CA SER A 450 -3.96 -13.65 32.74
C SER A 450 -5.33 -14.30 32.53
N GLY A 451 -5.34 -15.37 31.71
CA GLY A 451 -5.84 -16.69 32.12
C GLY A 451 -7.26 -16.79 32.71
N ALA A 452 -8.28 -16.32 32.00
CA ALA A 452 -9.61 -16.83 32.19
C ALA A 452 -9.84 -17.94 31.16
N GLN A 453 -10.01 -19.19 31.62
CA GLN A 453 -10.47 -20.29 30.77
C GLN A 453 -11.80 -19.89 30.12
N ASN A 454 -11.78 -19.80 28.78
CA ASN A 454 -12.93 -19.44 27.95
C ASN A 454 -13.71 -20.68 27.51
N ASP A 455 -13.95 -21.60 28.43
CA ASP A 455 -14.47 -22.96 28.20
C ASP A 455 -15.91 -23.03 27.61
N ASP A 456 -16.64 -21.93 27.54
CA ASP A 456 -18.07 -21.94 27.18
C ASP A 456 -18.42 -21.37 25.79
N MET A 457 -17.45 -20.85 25.04
CA MET A 457 -17.76 -20.24 23.74
C MET A 457 -17.58 -21.21 22.58
N MET A 458 -18.61 -21.29 21.71
CA MET A 458 -18.61 -22.11 20.50
C MET A 458 -18.43 -21.24 19.24
N ILE A 459 -17.34 -21.44 18.50
CA ILE A 459 -16.99 -20.68 17.32
C ILE A 459 -17.23 -21.53 16.08
N LEU A 460 -17.86 -20.96 15.03
CA LEU A 460 -18.01 -21.62 13.74
C LEU A 460 -16.93 -21.11 12.78
N VAL A 461 -16.07 -22.01 12.31
CA VAL A 461 -15.05 -21.73 11.29
C VAL A 461 -15.58 -22.16 9.93
N VAL A 462 -15.64 -21.25 8.98
CA VAL A 462 -16.10 -21.47 7.60
C VAL A 462 -14.98 -21.13 6.62
N ASP A 463 -14.44 -22.12 5.95
CA ASP A 463 -13.38 -21.95 4.94
C ASP A 463 -13.45 -23.15 3.98
N ASP A 464 -13.42 -22.93 2.68
CA ASP A 464 -13.54 -24.00 1.69
C ASP A 464 -12.29 -24.88 1.63
N HIS A 465 -11.13 -24.31 1.98
CA HIS A 465 -9.88 -25.02 1.96
C HIS A 465 -9.66 -25.86 3.24
N PRO A 466 -9.52 -27.18 3.17
CA PRO A 466 -9.47 -28.04 4.36
C PRO A 466 -8.26 -27.78 5.27
N ILE A 467 -7.13 -27.33 4.72
CA ILE A 467 -5.93 -26.99 5.50
C ILE A 467 -6.16 -25.74 6.33
N ASN A 468 -6.70 -24.67 5.74
CA ASN A 468 -7.00 -23.42 6.45
C ASN A 468 -8.03 -23.65 7.55
N ARG A 469 -9.10 -24.36 7.23
CA ARG A 469 -10.16 -24.71 8.15
C ARG A 469 -9.64 -25.47 9.38
N ARG A 470 -8.76 -26.46 9.16
CA ARG A 470 -8.12 -27.21 10.24
C ARG A 470 -7.17 -26.33 11.05
N LEU A 471 -6.36 -25.50 10.38
CA LEU A 471 -5.43 -24.58 11.04
C LEU A 471 -6.15 -23.63 11.99
N LEU A 472 -7.22 -22.95 11.54
CA LEU A 472 -8.01 -22.07 12.38
C LEU A 472 -8.65 -22.83 13.55
N ALA A 473 -9.12 -24.05 13.33
CA ALA A 473 -9.65 -24.89 14.41
C ALA A 473 -8.57 -25.24 15.46
N ASP A 474 -7.36 -25.60 15.03
CA ASP A 474 -6.24 -25.90 15.92
C ASP A 474 -5.74 -24.65 16.66
N GLN A 475 -5.74 -23.47 16.02
CA GLN A 475 -5.44 -22.18 16.64
C GLN A 475 -6.48 -21.81 17.72
N LEU A 476 -7.76 -21.99 17.43
CA LEU A 476 -8.84 -21.76 18.42
C LEU A 476 -8.73 -22.72 19.61
N GLY A 477 -8.44 -23.99 19.35
CA GLY A 477 -8.18 -24.97 20.40
C GLY A 477 -7.01 -24.58 21.31
N SER A 478 -5.92 -24.03 20.75
CA SER A 478 -4.77 -23.57 21.55
C SER A 478 -5.06 -22.30 22.36
N LEU A 479 -6.05 -21.51 21.95
CA LEU A 479 -6.56 -20.35 22.71
C LEU A 479 -7.66 -20.74 23.73
N GLY A 480 -8.03 -22.03 23.83
CA GLY A 480 -9.03 -22.53 24.77
C GLY A 480 -10.48 -22.37 24.31
N TYR A 481 -10.74 -22.18 23.02
CA TYR A 481 -12.07 -22.09 22.46
C TYR A 481 -12.53 -23.41 21.83
N HIS A 482 -13.83 -23.70 21.92
CA HIS A 482 -14.45 -24.79 21.18
C HIS A 482 -14.89 -24.31 19.80
N CYS A 483 -14.72 -25.16 18.77
CA CYS A 483 -15.14 -24.81 17.43
C CYS A 483 -15.87 -25.91 16.70
N LYS A 484 -16.73 -25.50 15.77
CA LYS A 484 -17.29 -26.32 14.70
C LYS A 484 -16.81 -25.80 13.37
N THR A 485 -16.84 -26.64 12.34
CA THR A 485 -16.34 -26.28 11.02
C THR A 485 -17.39 -26.49 9.95
N ALA A 486 -17.36 -25.66 8.90
CA ALA A 486 -18.19 -25.77 7.72
C ALA A 486 -17.34 -25.53 6.46
N ASN A 487 -17.75 -26.12 5.32
CA ASN A 487 -16.99 -26.10 4.07
C ASN A 487 -17.31 -24.86 3.20
N ASP A 488 -18.50 -24.29 3.36
CA ASP A 488 -18.99 -23.12 2.63
C ASP A 488 -20.15 -22.47 3.39
N GLY A 489 -20.69 -21.38 2.85
CA GLY A 489 -21.80 -20.67 3.47
C GLY A 489 -23.11 -21.49 3.60
N VAL A 490 -23.34 -22.45 2.72
CA VAL A 490 -24.53 -23.30 2.79
C VAL A 490 -24.42 -24.29 3.94
N ASP A 491 -23.24 -24.93 4.07
CA ASP A 491 -22.95 -25.84 5.18
C ASP A 491 -22.95 -25.09 6.52
N ALA A 492 -22.41 -23.86 6.54
CA ALA A 492 -22.44 -22.99 7.71
C ALA A 492 -23.87 -22.71 8.22
N LEU A 493 -24.82 -22.41 7.33
CA LEU A 493 -26.24 -22.22 7.70
C LEU A 493 -26.86 -23.50 8.29
N ASN A 494 -26.48 -24.68 7.76
CA ASN A 494 -26.92 -25.96 8.30
C ASN A 494 -26.37 -26.21 9.71
N VAL A 495 -25.11 -25.82 9.96
CA VAL A 495 -24.49 -25.92 11.30
C VAL A 495 -25.17 -24.97 12.27
N LEU A 496 -25.40 -23.71 11.87
CA LEU A 496 -26.08 -22.67 12.65
C LEU A 496 -27.50 -23.07 13.02
N SER A 497 -28.24 -23.77 12.15
CA SER A 497 -29.61 -24.21 12.42
C SER A 497 -29.70 -25.33 13.48
N LYS A 498 -28.60 -26.05 13.73
CA LYS A 498 -28.56 -27.22 14.61
C LYS A 498 -27.78 -27.01 15.89
N ASN A 499 -27.04 -25.93 16.01
CA ASN A 499 -26.10 -25.72 17.10
C ASN A 499 -26.16 -24.28 17.58
N HIS A 500 -25.92 -24.06 18.85
CA HIS A 500 -25.63 -22.74 19.39
C HIS A 500 -24.22 -22.35 18.98
N ILE A 501 -24.07 -21.21 18.31
CA ILE A 501 -22.81 -20.64 17.88
C ILE A 501 -22.76 -19.20 18.37
N ASP A 502 -21.65 -18.83 18.99
CA ASP A 502 -21.45 -17.51 19.58
C ASP A 502 -20.76 -16.55 18.60
N ILE A 503 -19.83 -17.03 17.77
CA ILE A 503 -19.07 -16.25 16.78
C ILE A 503 -18.91 -17.07 15.51
N VAL A 504 -18.97 -16.40 14.36
CA VAL A 504 -18.63 -16.99 13.05
C VAL A 504 -17.33 -16.37 12.54
N LEU A 505 -16.34 -17.20 12.22
CA LEU A 505 -15.14 -16.86 11.45
C LEU A 505 -15.33 -17.40 10.04
N SER A 506 -15.53 -16.54 9.06
CA SER A 506 -15.84 -16.93 7.69
C SER A 506 -14.80 -16.46 6.69
N ASP A 507 -14.26 -17.36 5.89
CA ASP A 507 -13.60 -16.92 4.66
C ASP A 507 -14.59 -16.10 3.82
N VAL A 508 -14.06 -15.07 3.18
CA VAL A 508 -14.84 -14.17 2.33
C VAL A 508 -15.12 -14.82 0.98
N ASN A 509 -14.13 -15.49 0.41
CA ASN A 509 -14.21 -16.06 -0.94
C ASN A 509 -14.34 -17.57 -0.89
N MET A 510 -15.55 -18.07 -1.03
CA MET A 510 -15.86 -19.50 -1.03
C MET A 510 -16.81 -19.86 -2.19
N PRO A 511 -16.77 -21.11 -2.69
CA PRO A 511 -17.72 -21.60 -3.69
C PRO A 511 -19.14 -21.70 -3.11
N ASN A 512 -20.13 -21.82 -3.97
CA ASN A 512 -21.57 -21.95 -3.69
C ASN A 512 -22.16 -20.74 -2.97
N MET A 513 -21.71 -20.40 -1.76
CA MET A 513 -22.11 -19.23 -1.00
C MET A 513 -20.89 -18.61 -0.34
N ASP A 514 -20.51 -17.42 -0.79
CA ASP A 514 -19.41 -16.63 -0.25
C ASP A 514 -19.73 -16.07 1.15
N GLY A 515 -18.69 -15.57 1.85
CA GLY A 515 -18.83 -15.03 3.21
C GLY A 515 -19.74 -13.79 3.29
N TYR A 516 -19.81 -12.98 2.24
CA TYR A 516 -20.70 -11.83 2.17
C TYR A 516 -22.18 -12.26 2.17
N ARG A 517 -22.52 -13.20 1.29
CA ARG A 517 -23.88 -13.76 1.19
C ARG A 517 -24.26 -14.53 2.45
N LEU A 518 -23.32 -15.30 3.03
CA LEU A 518 -23.53 -15.97 4.30
C LEU A 518 -23.91 -14.95 5.39
N THR A 519 -23.15 -13.87 5.52
CA THR A 519 -23.41 -12.81 6.50
C THR A 519 -24.77 -12.15 6.30
N GLN A 520 -25.07 -11.75 5.06
CA GLN A 520 -26.39 -11.18 4.72
C GLN A 520 -27.53 -12.15 5.10
N ARG A 521 -27.34 -13.44 4.88
CA ARG A 521 -28.34 -14.45 5.22
C ARG A 521 -28.49 -14.62 6.74
N ILE A 522 -27.41 -14.60 7.49
CA ILE A 522 -27.41 -14.61 8.96
C ILE A 522 -28.22 -13.40 9.48
N ARG A 523 -27.99 -12.22 8.95
CA ARG A 523 -28.72 -10.99 9.35
C ARG A 523 -30.21 -11.04 8.94
N GLN A 524 -30.54 -11.58 7.76
CA GLN A 524 -31.93 -11.81 7.31
C GLN A 524 -32.70 -12.78 8.22
N LEU A 525 -32.01 -13.75 8.82
CA LEU A 525 -32.60 -14.67 9.80
C LEU A 525 -32.77 -14.04 11.18
N GLY A 526 -32.42 -12.77 11.37
CA GLY A 526 -32.52 -12.06 12.64
C GLY A 526 -31.44 -12.43 13.65
N LEU A 527 -30.38 -13.13 13.25
CA LEU A 527 -29.28 -13.50 14.12
C LEU A 527 -28.29 -12.34 14.27
N THR A 528 -27.99 -11.97 15.51
CA THR A 528 -27.10 -10.84 15.87
C THR A 528 -25.70 -11.28 16.30
N LEU A 529 -25.38 -12.59 16.18
CA LEU A 529 -24.07 -13.11 16.55
C LEU A 529 -22.95 -12.41 15.72
N PRO A 530 -21.75 -12.17 16.32
CA PRO A 530 -20.63 -11.59 15.61
C PRO A 530 -20.18 -12.45 14.44
N VAL A 531 -19.94 -11.81 13.29
CA VAL A 531 -19.39 -12.43 12.08
C VAL A 531 -18.09 -11.72 11.74
N VAL A 532 -16.98 -12.44 11.78
CA VAL A 532 -15.65 -11.96 11.46
C VAL A 532 -15.23 -12.53 10.11
N GLY A 533 -15.02 -11.67 9.12
CA GLY A 533 -14.50 -12.07 7.82
C GLY A 533 -13.01 -12.41 7.89
N VAL A 534 -12.57 -13.38 7.10
CA VAL A 534 -11.15 -13.72 6.94
C VAL A 534 -10.82 -13.65 5.46
N THR A 535 -9.99 -12.68 5.05
CA THR A 535 -9.72 -12.40 3.64
C THR A 535 -8.25 -12.61 3.28
N ALA A 536 -7.98 -13.04 2.04
CA ALA A 536 -6.62 -13.09 1.50
C ALA A 536 -6.06 -11.68 1.17
N ASN A 537 -6.93 -10.67 1.11
CA ASN A 537 -6.57 -9.32 0.69
C ASN A 537 -6.90 -8.33 1.82
N ALA A 538 -5.86 -7.63 2.30
CA ALA A 538 -6.00 -6.61 3.35
C ALA A 538 -6.50 -5.25 2.84
N LEU A 539 -6.93 -5.15 1.57
CA LEU A 539 -7.39 -3.91 0.95
C LEU A 539 -8.58 -3.32 1.71
N ALA A 540 -8.60 -2.00 1.80
CA ALA A 540 -9.68 -1.31 2.51
C ALA A 540 -11.04 -1.50 1.85
N GLU A 541 -11.09 -1.65 0.52
CA GLU A 541 -12.33 -1.98 -0.20
C GLU A 541 -12.92 -3.30 0.29
N GLU A 542 -12.09 -4.31 0.50
CA GLU A 542 -12.56 -5.61 0.96
C GLU A 542 -13.02 -5.56 2.42
N LYS A 543 -12.31 -4.79 3.27
CA LYS A 543 -12.78 -4.49 4.63
C LYS A 543 -14.09 -3.72 4.63
N GLN A 544 -14.19 -2.68 3.81
CA GLN A 544 -15.42 -1.90 3.66
C GLN A 544 -16.58 -2.78 3.19
N ARG A 545 -16.33 -3.62 2.19
CA ARG A 545 -17.30 -4.57 1.66
C ARG A 545 -17.73 -5.62 2.69
N CYS A 546 -16.81 -6.05 3.57
CA CYS A 546 -17.14 -6.89 4.72
C CYS A 546 -18.16 -6.18 5.64
N ILE A 547 -17.88 -4.93 6.01
CA ILE A 547 -18.76 -4.14 6.89
C ILE A 547 -20.11 -3.89 6.23
N GLU A 548 -20.13 -3.50 4.94
CA GLU A 548 -21.36 -3.28 4.16
C GLU A 548 -22.24 -4.54 4.03
N SER A 549 -21.60 -5.71 4.01
CA SER A 549 -22.32 -6.98 4.04
C SER A 549 -22.93 -7.34 5.38
N GLY A 550 -22.60 -6.60 6.45
CA GLY A 550 -23.07 -6.79 7.83
C GLY A 550 -22.10 -7.59 8.72
N MET A 551 -20.83 -7.78 8.29
CA MET A 551 -19.77 -8.34 9.15
C MET A 551 -19.35 -7.33 10.22
N ASP A 552 -18.97 -7.81 11.40
CA ASP A 552 -18.58 -6.97 12.52
C ASP A 552 -17.09 -6.55 12.45
N SER A 553 -16.26 -7.38 11.82
CA SER A 553 -14.85 -7.08 11.54
C SER A 553 -14.29 -7.99 10.44
N CYS A 554 -13.07 -7.69 10.01
CA CYS A 554 -12.39 -8.47 8.97
C CYS A 554 -10.89 -8.61 9.30
N LEU A 555 -10.38 -9.86 9.22
CA LEU A 555 -8.99 -10.23 9.42
C LEU A 555 -8.33 -10.56 8.08
N SER A 556 -7.06 -10.23 7.92
CA SER A 556 -6.28 -10.62 6.75
C SER A 556 -5.53 -11.92 6.97
N LYS A 557 -5.53 -12.81 5.98
CA LYS A 557 -4.66 -14.00 5.97
C LYS A 557 -3.20 -13.57 5.69
N PRO A 558 -2.19 -14.14 6.39
CA PRO A 558 -2.31 -15.22 7.39
C PRO A 558 -2.81 -14.68 8.74
N VAL A 559 -3.77 -15.37 9.35
CA VAL A 559 -4.24 -15.03 10.70
C VAL A 559 -3.27 -15.62 11.70
N THR A 560 -2.54 -14.75 12.42
CA THR A 560 -1.65 -15.18 13.50
C THR A 560 -2.44 -15.43 14.78
N LEU A 561 -1.87 -16.26 15.67
CA LEU A 561 -2.51 -16.61 16.93
C LEU A 561 -2.82 -15.39 17.81
N ASP A 562 -1.89 -14.42 17.84
CA ASP A 562 -2.03 -13.18 18.61
C ASP A 562 -3.19 -12.31 18.11
N VAL A 563 -3.28 -12.11 16.78
CA VAL A 563 -4.36 -11.32 16.16
C VAL A 563 -5.71 -11.99 16.35
N LEU A 564 -5.75 -13.33 16.20
CA LEU A 564 -6.97 -14.11 16.45
C LEU A 564 -7.42 -13.97 17.90
N GLY A 565 -6.50 -14.15 18.85
CA GLY A 565 -6.76 -14.02 20.28
C GLY A 565 -7.28 -12.64 20.69
N GLN A 566 -6.63 -11.58 20.21
CA GLN A 566 -7.06 -10.19 20.46
C GLN A 566 -8.46 -9.92 19.89
N THR A 567 -8.73 -10.36 18.66
CA THR A 567 -10.04 -10.15 18.03
C THR A 567 -11.14 -10.89 18.80
N LEU A 568 -10.92 -12.13 19.17
CA LEU A 568 -11.90 -12.92 19.91
C LEU A 568 -12.15 -12.39 21.32
N ALA A 569 -11.14 -11.87 22.01
CA ALA A 569 -11.28 -11.26 23.33
C ALA A 569 -12.29 -10.10 23.32
N VAL A 570 -12.25 -9.25 22.29
CA VAL A 570 -13.20 -8.13 22.12
C VAL A 570 -14.65 -8.62 22.03
N TYR A 571 -14.89 -9.72 21.30
CA TYR A 571 -16.23 -10.25 21.11
C TYR A 571 -16.70 -11.12 22.29
N ALA A 572 -15.77 -11.79 22.99
CA ALA A 572 -16.07 -12.56 24.19
C ALA A 572 -16.69 -11.71 25.30
N GLU A 573 -16.24 -10.47 25.47
CA GLU A 573 -16.84 -9.53 26.41
C GLU A 573 -18.27 -9.08 26.00
N ARG A 574 -18.55 -9.03 24.69
CA ARG A 574 -19.89 -8.66 24.18
C ARG A 574 -20.91 -9.79 24.30
N VAL A 575 -20.47 -11.04 24.16
CA VAL A 575 -21.35 -12.22 24.26
C VAL A 575 -21.71 -12.54 25.73
N ARG A 576 -20.85 -12.14 26.68
CA ARG A 576 -21.10 -12.32 28.13
C ARG A 576 -22.01 -11.26 28.76
N LYS A 577 -22.24 -10.13 28.07
CA LYS A 577 -23.19 -9.06 28.48
C LYS A 577 -24.56 -9.27 27.86
#